data_f836985170ddd701aeebaba0aea8b6d2
#
_entry.id   f836985170ddd701aeebaba0aea8b6d2
#
_cell.length_a   1.000
_cell.length_b   1.000
_cell.length_c   1.000
_cell.angle_alpha   90.00
_cell.angle_beta   90.00
_cell.angle_gamma   90.00
#
_symmetry.space_group_name_H-M   'P 1'
#
loop_
_entity.id
_entity.type
_entity.pdbx_description
1 polymer ?
#
loop_
_entity_poly.entity_id
_entity_poly.type
_entity_poly.pdbx_seq_one_letter_code
_entity_poly.pdbx_strand_id
1 'polypeptide(L)'
;MKLTFLGTRGEIEKRTRRHRMHTSLMVSYRAADVMIDCGLDWLGKFARLHPSAIVLTHAHPDHAWGLRNGAPCPVHAPQKTWETLTRCRVEDRQLIKERTPTKICGITFEAFEVEHSILAPAVGYRVRAGRACIFYVPDLVFIHDRTAALKNVQAYIGDGATVTRSFIRRRGKTLIGHSPVRTQLTWCQKEGVPLAVITHCGSEIVTGDERQLLANLRAMAADRGVEVSIAYDGMKLEL
;
A
#
# COMPACT_ATOMS: atom_id res chain seq x y z
N MET A 1 3.13 14.41 -9.45
CA MET A 1 3.27 12.95 -9.26
C MET A 1 1.96 12.30 -9.69
N LYS A 2 2.02 11.26 -10.52
CA LYS A 2 0.85 10.50 -10.93
C LYS A 2 0.86 9.13 -10.29
N LEU A 3 -0.24 8.72 -9.73
CA LEU A 3 -0.46 7.40 -9.15
C LEU A 3 -1.41 6.62 -10.05
N THR A 4 -1.09 5.36 -10.35
CA THR A 4 -1.99 4.44 -11.03
C THR A 4 -2.16 3.20 -10.18
N PHE A 5 -3.37 2.95 -9.71
CA PHE A 5 -3.71 1.75 -8.94
C PHE A 5 -3.81 0.57 -9.90
N LEU A 6 -2.73 -0.19 -10.01
CA LEU A 6 -2.63 -1.31 -10.94
C LEU A 6 -3.48 -2.50 -10.47
N GLY A 7 -3.60 -2.67 -9.16
CA GLY A 7 -4.45 -3.65 -8.50
C GLY A 7 -4.83 -3.15 -7.12
N THR A 8 -5.99 -3.55 -6.66
CA THR A 8 -6.59 -3.00 -5.42
C THR A 8 -7.19 -4.07 -4.52
N ARG A 9 -7.10 -5.35 -4.88
CA ARG A 9 -7.64 -6.47 -4.12
C ARG A 9 -6.64 -6.96 -3.08
N GLY A 10 -7.09 -7.19 -1.86
CA GLY A 10 -6.35 -7.90 -0.82
C GLY A 10 -6.31 -9.42 -1.04
N GLU A 11 -5.83 -10.19 -0.05
CA GLU A 11 -5.74 -11.66 -0.11
C GLU A 11 -7.12 -12.28 0.12
N ILE A 12 -8.00 -12.19 -0.88
CA ILE A 12 -9.32 -12.79 -0.92
C ILE A 12 -9.56 -13.49 -2.27
N GLU A 13 -10.38 -14.54 -2.29
CA GLU A 13 -10.67 -15.30 -3.53
C GLU A 13 -11.56 -14.52 -4.49
N LYS A 14 -12.55 -13.79 -3.97
CA LYS A 14 -13.52 -13.05 -4.79
C LYS A 14 -12.83 -11.96 -5.59
N ARG A 15 -13.21 -11.87 -6.86
CA ARG A 15 -12.71 -10.89 -7.84
C ARG A 15 -13.87 -10.24 -8.54
N THR A 16 -13.75 -8.95 -8.78
CA THR A 16 -14.70 -8.18 -9.61
C THR A 16 -13.94 -7.49 -10.74
N ARG A 17 -14.66 -6.84 -11.64
CA ARG A 17 -14.03 -6.03 -12.69
C ARG A 17 -13.20 -4.88 -12.10
N ARG A 18 -13.60 -4.35 -10.96
CA ARG A 18 -12.95 -3.20 -10.31
C ARG A 18 -11.80 -3.60 -9.38
N HIS A 19 -11.83 -4.80 -8.82
CA HIS A 19 -10.86 -5.33 -7.86
C HIS A 19 -10.44 -6.74 -8.31
N ARG A 20 -9.65 -6.80 -9.37
CA ARG A 20 -9.26 -8.07 -10.00
C ARG A 20 -7.88 -8.51 -9.56
N MET A 21 -6.94 -7.54 -9.52
CA MET A 21 -5.53 -7.80 -9.28
C MET A 21 -5.17 -7.55 -7.83
N HIS A 22 -4.20 -8.30 -7.30
CA HIS A 22 -3.59 -8.01 -6.01
C HIS A 22 -3.05 -6.60 -5.97
N THR A 23 -3.10 -6.00 -4.78
CA THR A 23 -2.73 -4.62 -4.52
C THR A 23 -1.36 -4.28 -5.09
N SER A 24 -1.33 -3.23 -5.89
CA SER A 24 -0.12 -2.69 -6.49
C SER A 24 -0.34 -1.25 -6.94
N LEU A 25 0.63 -0.39 -6.69
CA LEU A 25 0.59 1.03 -7.06
C LEU A 25 1.76 1.38 -7.98
N MET A 26 1.49 1.97 -9.13
CA MET A 26 2.51 2.61 -9.95
C MET A 26 2.63 4.08 -9.56
N VAL A 27 3.82 4.51 -9.19
CA VAL A 27 4.16 5.91 -8.95
C VAL A 27 4.96 6.42 -10.14
N SER A 28 4.37 7.33 -10.92
CA SER A 28 5.01 7.93 -12.09
C SER A 28 5.44 9.35 -11.78
N TYR A 29 6.70 9.65 -12.06
CA TYR A 29 7.25 11.01 -11.95
C TYR A 29 8.32 11.26 -13.03
N ARG A 30 8.13 12.31 -13.86
CA ARG A 30 8.95 12.54 -15.07
C ARG A 30 8.92 11.32 -15.99
N ALA A 31 10.08 10.75 -16.32
CA ALA A 31 10.21 9.57 -17.19
C ALA A 31 10.33 8.23 -16.42
N ALA A 32 10.11 8.24 -15.10
CA ALA A 32 10.26 7.05 -14.26
C ALA A 32 8.91 6.53 -13.77
N ASP A 33 8.75 5.21 -13.80
CA ASP A 33 7.62 4.46 -13.26
C ASP A 33 8.14 3.48 -12.21
N VAL A 34 7.82 3.72 -10.93
CA VAL A 34 8.19 2.83 -9.83
C VAL A 34 6.94 2.09 -9.33
N MET A 35 6.98 0.77 -9.38
CA MET A 35 5.90 -0.09 -8.94
C MET A 35 6.07 -0.42 -7.45
N ILE A 36 5.04 -0.20 -6.63
CA ILE A 36 5.02 -0.63 -5.23
C ILE A 36 4.15 -1.87 -5.12
N ASP A 37 4.74 -2.94 -4.61
CA ASP A 37 4.20 -4.29 -4.51
C ASP A 37 3.82 -4.94 -5.85
N CYS A 38 4.00 -6.25 -5.90
CA CYS A 38 3.68 -7.09 -7.06
C CYS A 38 3.34 -8.51 -6.60
N GLY A 39 2.13 -8.71 -6.08
CA GLY A 39 1.66 -9.99 -5.60
C GLY A 39 1.55 -11.06 -6.70
N LEU A 40 1.09 -12.25 -6.31
CA LEU A 40 1.02 -13.44 -7.18
C LEU A 40 0.26 -13.19 -8.51
N ASP A 41 -0.76 -12.35 -8.50
CA ASP A 41 -1.50 -12.01 -9.74
C ASP A 41 -0.61 -11.32 -10.80
N TRP A 42 0.52 -10.77 -10.40
CA TRP A 42 1.48 -10.08 -11.27
C TRP A 42 2.55 -11.01 -11.85
N LEU A 43 2.59 -12.28 -11.43
CA LEU A 43 3.55 -13.27 -11.94
C LEU A 43 3.48 -13.33 -13.47
N GLY A 44 4.59 -13.06 -14.12
CA GLY A 44 4.71 -13.04 -15.58
C GLY A 44 4.04 -11.84 -16.29
N LYS A 45 3.52 -10.86 -15.57
CA LYS A 45 2.77 -9.72 -16.16
C LYS A 45 3.49 -8.38 -16.08
N PHE A 46 4.35 -8.13 -15.10
CA PHE A 46 4.96 -6.83 -14.93
C PHE A 46 6.00 -6.44 -16.01
N ALA A 47 6.49 -7.40 -16.79
CA ALA A 47 7.29 -7.07 -17.97
C ALA A 47 6.57 -6.16 -18.97
N ARG A 48 5.22 -6.23 -19.04
CA ARG A 48 4.40 -5.35 -19.90
C ARG A 48 4.25 -3.93 -19.37
N LEU A 49 4.53 -3.74 -18.07
CA LEU A 49 4.45 -2.43 -17.41
C LEU A 49 5.77 -1.66 -17.50
N HIS A 50 6.87 -2.36 -17.82
CA HIS A 50 8.23 -1.82 -17.89
C HIS A 50 8.60 -0.92 -16.69
N PRO A 51 8.40 -1.37 -15.42
CA PRO A 51 8.73 -0.55 -14.27
C PRO A 51 10.24 -0.27 -14.25
N SER A 52 10.62 0.96 -13.91
CA SER A 52 12.02 1.36 -13.71
C SER A 52 12.63 0.74 -12.46
N ALA A 53 11.80 0.47 -11.47
CA ALA A 53 12.12 -0.23 -10.22
C ALA A 53 10.85 -0.78 -9.57
N ILE A 54 11.03 -1.77 -8.69
CA ILE A 54 9.97 -2.30 -7.82
C ILE A 54 10.35 -2.03 -6.37
N VAL A 55 9.40 -1.61 -5.55
CA VAL A 55 9.55 -1.39 -4.10
C VAL A 55 8.56 -2.29 -3.38
N LEU A 56 8.99 -3.03 -2.36
CA LEU A 56 8.10 -3.93 -1.61
C LEU A 56 7.82 -3.38 -0.22
N THR A 57 6.56 -3.45 0.21
CA THR A 57 6.16 -3.16 1.59
C THR A 57 6.48 -4.32 2.52
N HIS A 58 6.22 -5.56 2.10
CA HIS A 58 6.48 -6.78 2.86
C HIS A 58 6.41 -8.03 1.96
N ALA A 59 6.63 -9.22 2.54
CA ALA A 59 6.84 -10.47 1.80
C ALA A 59 5.61 -11.37 1.66
N HIS A 60 4.39 -10.93 1.98
CA HIS A 60 3.19 -11.73 1.76
C HIS A 60 2.97 -12.08 0.28
N PRO A 61 2.31 -13.21 -0.03
CA PRO A 61 2.10 -13.66 -1.40
C PRO A 61 1.41 -12.65 -2.31
N ASP A 62 0.43 -11.94 -1.80
CA ASP A 62 -0.34 -10.91 -2.50
C ASP A 62 0.41 -9.58 -2.69
N HIS A 63 1.62 -9.43 -2.10
CA HIS A 63 2.49 -8.27 -2.26
C HIS A 63 3.81 -8.55 -2.98
N ALA A 64 4.36 -9.77 -2.91
CA ALA A 64 5.72 -10.03 -3.39
C ALA A 64 5.86 -11.24 -4.33
N TRP A 65 4.89 -12.17 -4.40
CA TRP A 65 5.09 -13.42 -5.13
C TRP A 65 5.01 -13.31 -6.67
N GLY A 66 4.72 -12.16 -7.21
CA GLY A 66 4.97 -11.86 -8.62
C GLY A 66 6.45 -12.00 -9.00
N LEU A 67 7.36 -11.86 -8.01
CA LEU A 67 8.80 -11.96 -8.17
C LEU A 67 9.34 -13.40 -8.14
N ARG A 68 8.52 -14.45 -8.05
CA ARG A 68 8.98 -15.84 -7.93
C ARG A 68 9.94 -16.25 -9.05
N ASN A 69 9.71 -15.77 -10.26
CA ASN A 69 10.51 -16.07 -11.44
C ASN A 69 11.53 -14.98 -11.79
N GLY A 70 11.77 -14.02 -10.91
CA GLY A 70 12.65 -12.89 -11.12
C GLY A 70 11.93 -11.56 -11.30
N ALA A 71 12.71 -10.51 -11.52
CA ALA A 71 12.24 -9.15 -11.77
C ALA A 71 12.92 -8.58 -13.01
N PRO A 72 12.24 -7.73 -13.81
CA PRO A 72 12.83 -7.10 -15.00
C PRO A 72 13.70 -5.85 -14.66
N CYS A 73 13.77 -5.47 -13.40
CA CYS A 73 14.39 -4.24 -12.93
C CYS A 73 14.85 -4.40 -11.47
N PRO A 74 15.63 -3.46 -10.91
CA PRO A 74 16.01 -3.47 -9.50
C PRO A 74 14.81 -3.54 -8.57
N VAL A 75 14.92 -4.36 -7.52
CA VAL A 75 13.89 -4.50 -6.48
C VAL A 75 14.42 -3.98 -5.15
N HIS A 76 13.69 -3.06 -4.56
CA HIS A 76 14.04 -2.42 -3.29
C HIS A 76 13.12 -2.91 -2.18
N ALA A 77 13.68 -3.31 -1.04
CA ALA A 77 12.89 -3.74 0.11
C ALA A 77 13.64 -3.54 1.43
N PRO A 78 12.92 -3.49 2.57
CA PRO A 78 13.54 -3.57 3.89
C PRO A 78 14.27 -4.89 4.12
N GLN A 79 15.23 -4.89 5.05
CA GLN A 79 16.01 -6.07 5.41
C GLN A 79 15.13 -7.26 5.80
N LYS A 80 14.14 -7.04 6.67
CA LYS A 80 13.19 -8.07 7.13
C LYS A 80 12.39 -8.70 5.98
N THR A 81 12.05 -7.89 4.98
CA THR A 81 11.36 -8.38 3.76
C THR A 81 12.26 -9.30 2.96
N TRP A 82 13.55 -8.94 2.77
CA TRP A 82 14.52 -9.79 2.08
C TRP A 82 14.79 -11.11 2.81
N GLU A 83 14.89 -11.09 4.13
CA GLU A 83 15.07 -12.28 4.95
C GLU A 83 13.90 -13.26 4.81
N THR A 84 12.69 -12.75 4.66
CA THR A 84 11.48 -13.55 4.48
C THR A 84 11.30 -14.03 3.04
N LEU A 85 11.74 -13.26 2.05
CA LEU A 85 11.54 -13.51 0.62
C LEU A 85 12.60 -14.46 0.03
N THR A 86 12.79 -15.63 0.64
CA THR A 86 13.86 -16.58 0.29
C THR A 86 13.62 -17.33 -1.02
N ARG A 87 12.35 -17.45 -1.46
CA ARG A 87 11.94 -18.26 -2.62
C ARG A 87 11.81 -17.48 -3.93
N CYS A 88 12.12 -16.19 -3.94
CA CYS A 88 12.06 -15.34 -5.14
C CYS A 88 13.44 -15.17 -5.77
N ARG A 89 13.51 -15.33 -7.08
CA ARG A 89 14.77 -15.25 -7.88
C ARG A 89 15.04 -13.81 -8.30
N VAL A 90 15.21 -12.90 -7.35
CA VAL A 90 15.55 -11.51 -7.63
C VAL A 90 17.07 -11.39 -7.66
N GLU A 91 17.63 -10.98 -8.81
CA GLU A 91 19.07 -10.81 -9.00
C GLU A 91 19.57 -9.47 -8.46
N ASP A 92 18.90 -8.38 -8.80
CA ASP A 92 19.25 -7.02 -8.34
C ASP A 92 18.43 -6.63 -7.12
N ARG A 93 18.95 -7.00 -5.94
CA ARG A 93 18.35 -6.71 -4.62
C ARG A 93 18.95 -5.45 -4.03
N GLN A 94 18.10 -4.47 -3.75
CA GLN A 94 18.50 -3.20 -3.14
C GLN A 94 17.86 -3.06 -1.75
N LEU A 95 18.63 -2.57 -0.77
CA LEU A 95 18.18 -2.39 0.60
C LEU A 95 17.57 -0.99 0.80
N ILE A 96 16.37 -0.92 1.37
CA ILE A 96 15.81 0.29 1.95
C ILE A 96 15.96 0.21 3.47
N LYS A 97 16.70 1.16 4.04
CA LYS A 97 16.80 1.31 5.50
C LYS A 97 15.59 2.08 6.01
N GLU A 98 14.97 1.56 7.06
CA GLU A 98 13.87 2.23 7.75
C GLU A 98 14.32 3.62 8.23
N ARG A 99 13.42 4.60 8.16
CA ARG A 99 13.62 6.00 8.55
C ARG A 99 14.76 6.72 7.80
N THR A 100 15.22 6.13 6.70
CA THR A 100 16.24 6.73 5.84
C THR A 100 15.66 7.02 4.46
N PRO A 101 15.48 8.31 4.09
CA PRO A 101 14.99 8.66 2.76
C PRO A 101 15.92 8.11 1.66
N THR A 102 15.39 7.25 0.82
CA THR A 102 16.10 6.60 -0.29
C THR A 102 15.54 7.10 -1.61
N LYS A 103 16.41 7.62 -2.49
CA LYS A 103 16.01 8.12 -3.82
C LYS A 103 16.08 6.99 -4.84
N ILE A 104 14.94 6.64 -5.45
CA ILE A 104 14.79 5.60 -6.48
C ILE A 104 14.20 6.26 -7.71
N CYS A 105 14.93 6.28 -8.82
CA CYS A 105 14.49 6.86 -10.10
C CYS A 105 13.91 8.29 -9.98
N GLY A 106 14.46 9.12 -9.09
CA GLY A 106 14.01 10.51 -8.87
C GLY A 106 12.87 10.68 -7.87
N ILE A 107 12.28 9.59 -7.39
CA ILE A 107 11.24 9.54 -6.35
C ILE A 107 11.92 9.17 -5.02
N THR A 108 11.52 9.81 -3.94
CA THR A 108 12.08 9.54 -2.60
C THR A 108 11.11 8.67 -1.81
N PHE A 109 11.61 7.55 -1.32
CA PHE A 109 10.91 6.60 -0.44
C PHE A 109 11.52 6.63 0.95
N GLU A 110 10.69 6.72 1.98
CA GLU A 110 11.10 6.58 3.38
C GLU A 110 10.20 5.56 4.05
N ALA A 111 10.77 4.45 4.51
CA ALA A 111 10.05 3.35 5.14
C ALA A 111 9.77 3.64 6.61
N PHE A 112 8.54 3.38 7.04
CA PHE A 112 8.08 3.46 8.42
C PHE A 112 7.55 2.10 8.86
N GLU A 113 8.05 1.58 9.98
CA GLU A 113 7.60 0.31 10.55
C GLU A 113 6.12 0.37 10.93
N VAL A 114 5.39 -0.69 10.56
CA VAL A 114 3.98 -0.87 10.93
C VAL A 114 3.76 -2.25 11.53
N GLU A 115 2.81 -2.35 12.43
CA GLU A 115 2.33 -3.66 12.88
C GLU A 115 1.35 -4.21 11.85
N HIS A 116 1.54 -5.44 11.42
CA HIS A 116 0.69 -6.17 10.50
C HIS A 116 0.83 -7.68 10.67
N SER A 117 2.04 -8.21 10.54
CA SER A 117 2.33 -9.64 10.57
C SER A 117 3.68 -9.94 11.21
N ILE A 118 3.73 -11.02 12.01
CA ILE A 118 4.99 -11.53 12.59
C ILE A 118 5.80 -12.26 11.52
N LEU A 119 5.13 -12.98 10.62
CA LEU A 119 5.77 -13.80 9.59
C LEU A 119 6.29 -12.99 8.40
N ALA A 120 5.70 -11.82 8.16
CA ALA A 120 6.09 -10.89 7.11
C ALA A 120 6.00 -9.46 7.66
N PRO A 121 7.02 -9.01 8.43
CA PRO A 121 7.07 -7.65 8.94
C PRO A 121 6.91 -6.63 7.81
N ALA A 122 6.03 -5.64 8.03
CA ALA A 122 5.63 -4.70 7.00
C ALA A 122 6.09 -3.27 7.29
N VAL A 123 6.18 -2.48 6.22
CA VAL A 123 6.41 -1.04 6.30
C VAL A 123 5.36 -0.29 5.48
N GLY A 124 5.04 0.94 5.92
CA GLY A 124 4.44 1.94 5.07
C GLY A 124 5.51 2.84 4.46
N TYR A 125 5.27 3.40 3.29
CA TYR A 125 6.19 4.32 2.62
C TYR A 125 5.65 5.74 2.57
N ARG A 126 6.42 6.70 3.08
CA ARG A 126 6.27 8.08 2.69
C ARG A 126 6.99 8.29 1.35
N VAL A 127 6.21 8.63 0.31
CA VAL A 127 6.69 8.78 -1.05
C VAL A 127 6.61 10.23 -1.48
N ARG A 128 7.73 10.80 -1.93
CA ARG A 128 7.82 12.19 -2.36
C ARG A 128 8.36 12.31 -3.78
N ALA A 129 7.71 13.13 -4.59
CA ALA A 129 8.17 13.48 -5.93
C ALA A 129 7.76 14.92 -6.28
N GLY A 130 8.74 15.80 -6.51
CA GLY A 130 8.49 17.23 -6.62
C GLY A 130 7.90 17.81 -5.33
N ARG A 131 6.72 18.43 -5.42
CA ARG A 131 5.98 18.98 -4.27
C ARG A 131 4.98 17.99 -3.68
N ALA A 132 4.73 16.88 -4.37
CA ALA A 132 3.77 15.88 -3.94
C ALA A 132 4.36 14.96 -2.86
N CYS A 133 3.54 14.64 -1.86
CA CYS A 133 3.86 13.75 -0.77
C CYS A 133 2.66 12.87 -0.43
N ILE A 134 2.84 11.55 -0.46
CA ILE A 134 1.83 10.58 -0.04
C ILE A 134 2.39 9.65 1.03
N PHE A 135 1.48 8.98 1.76
CA PHE A 135 1.82 7.83 2.58
C PHE A 135 1.06 6.59 2.07
N TYR A 136 1.80 5.57 1.65
CA TYR A 136 1.25 4.31 1.13
C TYR A 136 1.47 3.20 2.14
N VAL A 137 0.38 2.59 2.61
CA VAL A 137 0.39 1.52 3.60
C VAL A 137 -0.80 0.60 3.39
N PRO A 138 -0.70 -0.37 2.46
CA PRO A 138 -1.83 -1.22 2.08
C PRO A 138 -2.26 -2.19 3.18
N ASP A 139 -1.34 -2.57 4.07
CA ASP A 139 -1.57 -3.51 5.16
C ASP A 139 -1.06 -2.97 6.48
N LEU A 140 -1.95 -2.81 7.46
CA LEU A 140 -1.51 -2.37 8.78
C LEU A 140 -2.54 -2.61 9.88
N VAL A 141 -2.00 -2.74 11.09
CA VAL A 141 -2.72 -2.57 12.36
C VAL A 141 -2.42 -1.20 12.96
N PHE A 142 -1.15 -0.78 12.94
CA PHE A 142 -0.67 0.42 13.61
C PHE A 142 0.61 0.96 12.94
N ILE A 143 0.79 2.28 12.95
CA ILE A 143 2.01 2.97 12.49
C ILE A 143 2.76 3.44 13.73
N HIS A 144 3.99 2.94 13.98
CA HIS A 144 4.73 3.25 15.21
C HIS A 144 5.04 4.74 15.38
N ASP A 145 5.50 5.41 14.34
CA ASP A 145 5.76 6.85 14.35
C ASP A 145 4.81 7.56 13.37
N ARG A 146 3.52 7.50 13.69
CA ARG A 146 2.47 8.00 12.81
C ARG A 146 2.58 9.49 12.51
N THR A 147 2.88 10.30 13.50
CA THR A 147 3.01 11.75 13.32
C THR A 147 4.13 12.10 12.35
N ALA A 148 5.28 11.44 12.44
CA ALA A 148 6.36 11.63 11.46
C ALA A 148 6.00 11.05 10.09
N ALA A 149 5.35 9.87 10.04
CA ALA A 149 4.94 9.22 8.80
C ALA A 149 3.98 10.08 7.98
N LEU A 150 3.00 10.69 8.64
CA LEU A 150 1.93 11.47 8.00
C LEU A 150 2.19 12.97 7.93
N LYS A 151 3.34 13.45 8.40
CA LYS A 151 3.70 14.87 8.35
C LYS A 151 3.73 15.41 6.91
N ASN A 152 2.91 16.43 6.63
CA ASN A 152 2.80 17.07 5.31
C ASN A 152 2.37 16.12 4.18
N VAL A 153 1.65 15.05 4.49
CA VAL A 153 1.10 14.11 3.51
C VAL A 153 -0.18 14.69 2.91
N GLN A 154 -0.26 14.73 1.59
CA GLN A 154 -1.42 15.22 0.84
C GLN A 154 -2.47 14.11 0.62
N ALA A 155 -2.03 12.86 0.49
CA ALA A 155 -2.91 11.72 0.36
C ALA A 155 -2.38 10.51 1.14
N TYR A 156 -3.23 9.95 1.98
CA TYR A 156 -3.03 8.68 2.66
C TYR A 156 -3.63 7.56 1.81
N ILE A 157 -2.85 6.55 1.46
CA ILE A 157 -3.31 5.39 0.69
C ILE A 157 -3.22 4.18 1.60
N GLY A 158 -4.37 3.73 2.08
CA GLY A 158 -4.45 2.80 3.20
C GLY A 158 -5.24 1.53 2.94
N ASP A 159 -5.30 0.72 3.99
CA ASP A 159 -5.82 -0.63 4.05
C ASP A 159 -7.36 -0.68 4.01
N GLY A 160 -7.91 -1.42 3.06
CA GLY A 160 -9.33 -1.65 2.85
C GLY A 160 -9.79 -3.07 3.19
N ALA A 161 -9.00 -3.85 3.92
CA ALA A 161 -9.37 -5.20 4.30
C ALA A 161 -10.69 -5.25 5.09
N THR A 162 -11.00 -4.19 5.86
CA THR A 162 -12.24 -4.06 6.62
C THR A 162 -12.63 -2.59 6.80
N VAL A 163 -13.93 -2.29 6.79
CA VAL A 163 -14.43 -0.91 6.91
C VAL A 163 -14.65 -0.50 8.36
N THR A 164 -15.41 -1.27 9.12
CA THR A 164 -15.79 -0.96 10.49
C THR A 164 -15.38 -2.01 11.52
N ARG A 165 -15.29 -3.27 11.10
CA ARG A 165 -14.93 -4.40 11.98
C ARG A 165 -13.44 -4.43 12.20
N SER A 166 -13.00 -4.68 13.44
CA SER A 166 -11.58 -4.88 13.73
C SER A 166 -11.17 -6.31 13.39
N PHE A 167 -10.14 -6.47 12.56
CA PHE A 167 -9.46 -7.75 12.31
C PHE A 167 -8.13 -7.83 13.06
N ILE A 168 -8.02 -7.11 14.17
CA ILE A 168 -6.83 -7.06 15.00
C ILE A 168 -6.82 -8.23 15.96
N ARG A 169 -5.70 -8.96 16.01
CA ARG A 169 -5.40 -10.02 16.95
C ARG A 169 -4.09 -9.69 17.67
N ARG A 170 -3.91 -10.22 18.86
CA ARG A 170 -2.66 -10.10 19.61
C ARG A 170 -1.98 -11.45 19.70
N ARG A 171 -0.68 -11.50 19.41
CA ARG A 171 0.18 -12.67 19.63
C ARG A 171 1.42 -12.23 20.42
N GLY A 172 1.44 -12.56 21.69
CA GLY A 172 2.44 -12.02 22.62
C GLY A 172 2.30 -10.49 22.75
N LYS A 173 3.36 -9.77 22.44
CA LYS A 173 3.39 -8.30 22.45
C LYS A 173 3.02 -7.66 21.12
N THR A 174 2.94 -8.43 20.03
CA THR A 174 2.74 -7.93 18.67
C THR A 174 1.25 -7.97 18.30
N LEU A 175 0.77 -6.91 17.65
CA LEU A 175 -0.54 -6.87 17.02
C LEU A 175 -0.41 -7.38 15.58
N ILE A 176 -1.40 -8.17 15.15
CA ILE A 176 -1.45 -8.74 13.80
C ILE A 176 -2.84 -8.52 13.18
N GLY A 177 -2.91 -8.41 11.85
CA GLY A 177 -4.14 -8.23 11.10
C GLY A 177 -4.29 -6.85 10.48
N HIS A 178 -5.51 -6.28 10.51
CA HIS A 178 -5.86 -5.06 9.80
C HIS A 178 -6.69 -4.11 10.64
N SER A 179 -6.33 -2.83 10.62
CA SER A 179 -7.12 -1.75 11.20
C SER A 179 -8.28 -1.37 10.30
N PRO A 180 -9.49 -1.16 10.85
CA PRO A 180 -10.61 -0.74 10.03
C PRO A 180 -10.40 0.66 9.44
N VAL A 181 -10.97 0.89 8.25
CA VAL A 181 -10.92 2.20 7.56
C VAL A 181 -11.35 3.34 8.49
N ARG A 182 -12.38 3.12 9.32
CA ARG A 182 -12.83 4.12 10.31
C ARG A 182 -11.71 4.61 11.22
N THR A 183 -10.83 3.72 11.66
CA THR A 183 -9.67 4.08 12.51
C THR A 183 -8.64 4.86 11.72
N GLN A 184 -8.36 4.46 10.48
CA GLN A 184 -7.40 5.13 9.60
C GLN A 184 -7.86 6.56 9.25
N LEU A 185 -9.16 6.77 9.01
CA LEU A 185 -9.74 8.12 8.83
C LEU A 185 -9.54 9.01 10.07
N THR A 186 -9.63 8.43 11.27
CA THR A 186 -9.33 9.17 12.50
C THR A 186 -7.84 9.55 12.60
N TRP A 187 -6.94 8.74 12.07
CA TRP A 187 -5.53 9.11 11.98
C TRP A 187 -5.31 10.25 10.98
N CYS A 188 -5.94 10.19 9.81
CA CYS A 188 -5.90 11.27 8.83
C CYS A 188 -6.36 12.60 9.44
N GLN A 189 -7.49 12.59 10.16
CA GLN A 189 -7.97 13.78 10.89
C GLN A 189 -6.94 14.32 11.88
N LYS A 190 -6.39 13.44 12.73
CA LYS A 190 -5.44 13.85 13.78
C LYS A 190 -4.13 14.41 13.23
N GLU A 191 -3.67 13.88 12.11
CA GLU A 191 -2.40 14.29 11.49
C GLU A 191 -2.59 15.32 10.35
N GLY A 192 -3.84 15.78 10.13
CA GLY A 192 -4.15 16.81 9.14
C GLY A 192 -4.01 16.37 7.69
N VAL A 193 -4.22 15.08 7.41
CA VAL A 193 -4.19 14.54 6.03
C VAL A 193 -5.55 14.75 5.35
N PRO A 194 -5.63 15.52 4.26
CA PRO A 194 -6.92 15.92 3.69
C PRO A 194 -7.62 14.84 2.87
N LEU A 195 -6.87 13.88 2.31
CA LEU A 195 -7.40 12.85 1.40
C LEU A 195 -6.98 11.45 1.84
N ALA A 196 -7.94 10.53 1.94
CA ALA A 196 -7.72 9.10 2.12
C ALA A 196 -8.19 8.32 0.89
N VAL A 197 -7.33 7.47 0.34
CA VAL A 197 -7.66 6.55 -0.75
C VAL A 197 -7.49 5.12 -0.23
N ILE A 198 -8.57 4.36 -0.25
CA ILE A 198 -8.60 3.02 0.34
C ILE A 198 -8.31 2.00 -0.76
N THR A 199 -7.26 1.22 -0.57
CA THR A 199 -6.82 0.11 -1.44
C THR A 199 -6.80 -1.20 -0.66
N HIS A 200 -6.18 -2.27 -1.15
CA HIS A 200 -6.12 -3.57 -0.48
C HIS A 200 -7.51 -4.05 -0.02
N CYS A 201 -8.47 -4.00 -0.94
CA CYS A 201 -9.89 -4.17 -0.65
C CYS A 201 -10.22 -5.60 -0.25
N GLY A 202 -10.77 -5.77 0.94
CA GLY A 202 -11.30 -7.03 1.44
C GLY A 202 -12.71 -7.33 0.93
N SER A 203 -13.27 -8.47 1.39
CA SER A 203 -14.56 -8.97 0.89
C SER A 203 -15.71 -7.98 1.06
N GLU A 204 -15.73 -7.20 2.15
CA GLU A 204 -16.77 -6.18 2.40
C GLU A 204 -16.82 -5.14 1.27
N ILE A 205 -15.68 -4.70 0.76
CA ILE A 205 -15.59 -3.74 -0.34
C ILE A 205 -15.83 -4.43 -1.70
N VAL A 206 -15.18 -5.57 -1.93
CA VAL A 206 -15.18 -6.23 -3.24
C VAL A 206 -16.53 -6.83 -3.59
N THR A 207 -17.31 -7.29 -2.60
CA THR A 207 -18.62 -7.96 -2.82
C THR A 207 -19.81 -7.12 -2.36
N GLY A 208 -19.58 -5.98 -1.72
CA GLY A 208 -20.63 -5.10 -1.21
C GLY A 208 -21.26 -4.22 -2.29
N ASP A 209 -22.34 -3.55 -1.92
CA ASP A 209 -22.90 -2.47 -2.74
C ASP A 209 -21.99 -1.25 -2.67
N GLU A 210 -21.28 -0.98 -3.77
CA GLU A 210 -20.28 0.09 -3.86
C GLU A 210 -20.88 1.48 -3.54
N ARG A 211 -22.11 1.76 -3.99
CA ARG A 211 -22.75 3.06 -3.77
C ARG A 211 -23.05 3.28 -2.30
N GLN A 212 -23.65 2.28 -1.67
CA GLN A 212 -23.97 2.33 -0.25
C GLN A 212 -22.69 2.41 0.61
N LEU A 213 -21.70 1.61 0.27
CA LEU A 213 -20.44 1.58 0.99
C LEU A 213 -19.70 2.92 0.89
N LEU A 214 -19.62 3.50 -0.32
CA LEU A 214 -18.98 4.79 -0.54
C LEU A 214 -19.75 5.92 0.16
N ALA A 215 -21.09 5.89 0.18
CA ALA A 215 -21.89 6.85 0.93
C ALA A 215 -21.59 6.78 2.42
N ASN A 216 -21.52 5.57 2.99
CA ASN A 216 -21.19 5.35 4.40
C ASN A 216 -19.76 5.83 4.73
N LEU A 217 -18.79 5.53 3.87
CA LEU A 217 -17.41 5.99 4.03
C LEU A 217 -17.30 7.51 3.99
N ARG A 218 -18.00 8.15 3.04
CA ARG A 218 -18.02 9.61 2.91
C ARG A 218 -18.64 10.28 4.14
N ALA A 219 -19.73 9.73 4.68
CA ALA A 219 -20.32 10.22 5.92
C ALA A 219 -19.32 10.14 7.07
N MET A 220 -18.67 8.99 7.28
CA MET A 220 -17.63 8.83 8.31
C MET A 220 -16.43 9.76 8.11
N ALA A 221 -16.06 10.07 6.89
CA ALA A 221 -14.94 10.94 6.56
C ALA A 221 -15.29 12.43 6.73
N ALA A 222 -16.51 12.83 6.36
CA ALA A 222 -17.01 14.20 6.51
C ALA A 222 -16.97 14.68 7.96
N ASP A 223 -17.38 13.81 8.90
CA ASP A 223 -17.30 14.09 10.36
C ASP A 223 -15.87 14.36 10.83
N ARG A 224 -14.87 14.01 10.04
CA ARG A 224 -13.42 14.15 10.31
C ARG A 224 -12.74 15.22 9.46
N GLY A 225 -13.46 15.87 8.56
CA GLY A 225 -12.89 16.81 7.59
C GLY A 225 -11.89 16.15 6.62
N VAL A 226 -12.09 14.88 6.28
CA VAL A 226 -11.24 14.11 5.38
C VAL A 226 -12.05 13.71 4.14
N GLU A 227 -11.49 13.93 2.96
CA GLU A 227 -12.05 13.33 1.74
C GLU A 227 -11.69 11.85 1.67
N VAL A 228 -12.62 11.00 1.19
CA VAL A 228 -12.36 9.57 1.05
C VAL A 228 -12.83 9.02 -0.29
N SER A 229 -12.04 8.12 -0.86
CA SER A 229 -12.39 7.34 -2.04
C SER A 229 -11.92 5.88 -1.89
N ILE A 230 -12.57 4.98 -2.63
CA ILE A 230 -12.13 3.59 -2.78
C ILE A 230 -11.40 3.48 -4.11
N ALA A 231 -10.16 3.02 -4.08
CA ALA A 231 -9.39 2.75 -5.28
C ALA A 231 -9.97 1.56 -6.05
N TYR A 232 -9.79 1.56 -7.35
CA TYR A 232 -10.12 0.43 -8.24
C TYR A 232 -9.01 0.23 -9.27
N ASP A 233 -8.96 -0.96 -9.85
CA ASP A 233 -7.94 -1.32 -10.84
C ASP A 233 -7.99 -0.37 -12.04
N GLY A 234 -6.89 0.30 -12.32
CA GLY A 234 -6.76 1.30 -13.36
C GLY A 234 -7.10 2.74 -12.94
N MET A 235 -7.55 2.99 -11.70
CA MET A 235 -7.77 4.34 -11.18
C MET A 235 -6.47 5.16 -11.22
N LYS A 236 -6.59 6.44 -11.58
CA LYS A 236 -5.47 7.39 -11.60
C LYS A 236 -5.76 8.55 -10.64
N LEU A 237 -4.71 9.00 -9.95
CA LEU A 237 -4.71 10.18 -9.09
C LEU A 237 -3.49 11.03 -9.41
N GLU A 238 -3.66 12.31 -9.62
CA GLU A 238 -2.58 13.27 -9.86
C GLU A 238 -2.46 14.23 -8.66
N LEU A 239 -1.21 14.48 -8.22
CA LEU A 239 -0.85 15.33 -7.08
C LEU A 239 0.26 16.30 -7.47
#